data_4c2c2dc44df3805ce04124a13a33078a
#
_entry.id   4c2c2dc44df3805ce04124a13a33078a
#
_cell.length_a   1.000
_cell.length_b   1.000
_cell.length_c   1.000
_cell.angle_alpha   90.00
_cell.angle_beta   90.00
_cell.angle_gamma   90.00
#
_symmetry.space_group_name_H-M   'P 1'
#
loop_
_entity.id
_entity.type
_entity.pdbx_description
1 polymer ?
#
loop_
_entity_poly.entity_id
_entity_poly.type
_entity_poly.pdbx_seq_one_letter_code
_entity_poly.pdbx_strand_id
1 'polypeptide(L)'
;MLWFLRDYPLAAVLLRAATLAFDSLLIGGIVFCTLVLPRSITSAPVYAKFYPRALRLLRMGAMGLATAQILFVVLDTAMLMSTSGLGVADLYTANYFLAGLLLFSCAVIFLLTTRLGLPQKAAWLFFVAPLMFATVWTSHGASRLEHQLPLMLLTGLHQLAAALWIGGMPYLWLLISSRASDSRVEDNEAVRAVQRYSAMAVASVIALVAAGVAMAWVYTQSWSALYGTAYGMVLAAKSIMLVVVLVLGASNFLLIRGQRFNSSPWLLRIGQFSEAEIGIGFTIILAAASLTAQPPAVDLVQNRLTLPEISARMTPQWPSFSTPSIRALPPV
;
A
#
# COMPACT_ATOMS: atom_id res chain seq x y z
N MET A 1 -19.70 -21.15 -13.52
CA MET A 1 -20.27 -20.00 -12.79
C MET A 1 -20.02 -20.10 -11.29
N LEU A 2 -20.48 -21.14 -10.56
CA LEU A 2 -20.25 -21.28 -9.11
C LEU A 2 -18.77 -21.23 -8.69
N TRP A 3 -17.88 -21.86 -9.48
CA TRP A 3 -16.44 -21.82 -9.24
C TRP A 3 -15.86 -20.39 -9.29
N PHE A 4 -16.25 -19.61 -10.29
CA PHE A 4 -15.85 -18.20 -10.44
C PHE A 4 -16.32 -17.34 -9.25
N LEU A 5 -17.58 -17.50 -8.80
CA LEU A 5 -18.12 -16.77 -7.66
C LEU A 5 -17.40 -17.10 -6.35
N ARG A 6 -16.93 -18.33 -6.19
CA ARG A 6 -16.18 -18.77 -4.99
C ARG A 6 -14.81 -18.10 -4.89
N ASP A 7 -14.09 -18.04 -6.00
CA ASP A 7 -12.69 -17.61 -5.99
C ASP A 7 -12.51 -16.10 -6.27
N TYR A 8 -13.59 -15.43 -6.75
CA TYR A 8 -13.59 -13.99 -7.02
C TYR A 8 -13.13 -13.12 -5.84
N PRO A 9 -13.60 -13.29 -4.58
CA PRO A 9 -13.22 -12.39 -3.48
C PRO A 9 -11.69 -12.40 -3.22
N LEU A 10 -11.06 -13.57 -3.30
CA LEU A 10 -9.62 -13.68 -3.14
C LEU A 10 -8.88 -13.00 -4.29
N ALA A 11 -9.29 -13.24 -5.53
CA ALA A 11 -8.68 -12.63 -6.70
C ALA A 11 -8.81 -11.10 -6.66
N ALA A 12 -9.97 -10.56 -6.30
CA ALA A 12 -10.20 -9.13 -6.15
C ALA A 12 -9.29 -8.51 -5.08
N VAL A 13 -9.14 -9.14 -3.91
CA VAL A 13 -8.23 -8.68 -2.86
C VAL A 13 -6.77 -8.69 -3.34
N LEU A 14 -6.32 -9.75 -4.01
CA LEU A 14 -4.95 -9.83 -4.52
C LEU A 14 -4.67 -8.78 -5.60
N LEU A 15 -5.60 -8.56 -6.53
CA LEU A 15 -5.46 -7.52 -7.56
C LEU A 15 -5.49 -6.12 -6.94
N ARG A 16 -6.32 -5.90 -5.93
CA ARG A 16 -6.33 -4.64 -5.18
C ARG A 16 -5.01 -4.42 -4.43
N ALA A 17 -4.46 -5.46 -3.80
CA ALA A 17 -3.16 -5.40 -3.15
C ALA A 17 -2.03 -5.09 -4.15
N ALA A 18 -2.05 -5.74 -5.30
CA ALA A 18 -1.09 -5.48 -6.40
C ALA A 18 -1.20 -4.03 -6.89
N THR A 19 -2.42 -3.52 -7.09
CA THR A 19 -2.66 -2.12 -7.44
C THR A 19 -2.03 -1.18 -6.43
N LEU A 20 -2.36 -1.32 -5.15
CA LEU A 20 -1.83 -0.45 -4.08
C LEU A 20 -0.30 -0.54 -3.96
N ALA A 21 0.26 -1.73 -4.13
CA ALA A 21 1.70 -1.96 -4.06
C ALA A 21 2.44 -1.30 -5.23
N PHE A 22 1.98 -1.52 -6.47
CA PHE A 22 2.62 -0.95 -7.65
C PHE A 22 2.39 0.56 -7.77
N ASP A 23 1.22 1.05 -7.36
CA ASP A 23 0.92 2.49 -7.29
C ASP A 23 1.83 3.18 -6.27
N SER A 24 1.95 2.61 -5.06
CA SER A 24 2.87 3.12 -4.04
C SER A 24 4.33 3.09 -4.51
N LEU A 25 4.75 2.00 -5.15
CA LEU A 25 6.09 1.87 -5.71
C LEU A 25 6.37 2.93 -6.79
N LEU A 26 5.41 3.19 -7.65
CA LEU A 26 5.52 4.17 -8.73
C LEU A 26 5.57 5.60 -8.16
N ILE A 27 4.63 5.98 -7.32
CA ILE A 27 4.57 7.32 -6.69
C ILE A 27 5.80 7.57 -5.82
N GLY A 28 6.14 6.63 -4.93
CA GLY A 28 7.32 6.73 -4.06
C GLY A 28 8.61 6.87 -4.86
N GLY A 29 8.74 6.10 -5.96
CA GLY A 29 9.90 6.19 -6.85
C GLY A 29 9.98 7.50 -7.64
N ILE A 30 8.86 8.00 -8.15
CA ILE A 30 8.78 9.31 -8.80
C ILE A 30 9.28 10.39 -7.82
N VAL A 31 8.71 10.44 -6.62
CA VAL A 31 9.07 11.44 -5.61
C VAL A 31 10.52 11.27 -5.16
N PHE A 32 10.98 10.03 -4.95
CA PHE A 32 12.37 9.76 -4.58
C PHE A 32 13.34 10.29 -5.65
N CYS A 33 13.12 9.96 -6.92
CA CYS A 33 14.01 10.35 -8.02
C CYS A 33 13.98 11.86 -8.35
N THR A 34 12.88 12.56 -8.01
CA THR A 34 12.68 13.97 -8.36
C THR A 34 12.96 14.92 -7.21
N LEU A 35 12.52 14.60 -5.98
CA LEU A 35 12.55 15.51 -4.84
C LEU A 35 13.58 15.10 -3.77
N VAL A 36 13.74 13.78 -3.52
CA VAL A 36 14.65 13.29 -2.48
C VAL A 36 16.10 13.35 -2.92
N LEU A 37 16.39 12.91 -4.14
CA LEU A 37 17.77 12.94 -4.67
C LEU A 37 18.27 14.38 -4.81
N PRO A 38 19.47 14.71 -4.26
CA PRO A 38 20.11 16.00 -4.50
C PRO A 38 20.40 16.18 -6.00
N ARG A 39 20.32 17.40 -6.51
CA ARG A 39 20.65 17.67 -7.92
C ARG A 39 22.11 17.37 -8.25
N SER A 40 23.01 17.58 -7.29
CA SER A 40 24.44 17.30 -7.38
C SER A 40 24.79 15.81 -7.47
N ILE A 41 23.87 14.90 -7.10
CA ILE A 41 24.12 13.44 -7.15
C ILE A 41 24.37 12.92 -8.56
N THR A 42 23.89 13.64 -9.59
CA THR A 42 24.05 13.21 -11.00
C THR A 42 25.51 13.11 -11.45
N SER A 43 26.43 13.82 -10.79
CA SER A 43 27.87 13.75 -11.02
C SER A 43 28.57 12.69 -10.15
N ALA A 44 27.88 12.10 -9.18
CA ALA A 44 28.46 11.11 -8.29
C ALA A 44 28.52 9.71 -8.93
N PRO A 45 29.59 8.91 -8.72
CA PRO A 45 29.72 7.57 -9.28
C PRO A 45 28.58 6.61 -8.88
N VAL A 46 28.02 6.79 -7.68
CA VAL A 46 26.87 6.00 -7.18
C VAL A 46 25.65 6.16 -8.08
N TYR A 47 25.46 7.35 -8.65
CA TYR A 47 24.31 7.63 -9.51
C TYR A 47 24.33 6.82 -10.80
N ALA A 48 25.48 6.59 -11.40
CA ALA A 48 25.63 5.81 -12.62
C ALA A 48 25.14 4.34 -12.43
N LYS A 49 25.31 3.78 -11.24
CA LYS A 49 24.82 2.44 -10.89
C LYS A 49 23.36 2.44 -10.41
N PHE A 50 22.97 3.47 -9.67
CA PHE A 50 21.63 3.61 -9.10
C PHE A 50 20.56 3.89 -10.16
N TYR A 51 20.78 4.89 -11.02
CA TYR A 51 19.74 5.40 -11.91
C TYR A 51 19.15 4.36 -12.88
N PRO A 52 19.94 3.51 -13.55
CA PRO A 52 19.37 2.46 -14.42
C PRO A 52 18.56 1.43 -13.65
N ARG A 53 18.93 1.12 -12.40
CA ARG A 53 18.19 0.19 -11.53
C ARG A 53 16.88 0.82 -11.06
N ALA A 54 16.92 2.08 -10.63
CA ALA A 54 15.75 2.83 -10.21
C ALA A 54 14.75 3.00 -11.38
N LEU A 55 15.25 3.32 -12.59
CA LEU A 55 14.41 3.41 -13.78
C LEU A 55 13.77 2.07 -14.15
N ARG A 56 14.51 0.96 -14.02
CA ARG A 56 13.96 -0.39 -14.21
C ARG A 56 12.84 -0.67 -13.21
N LEU A 57 13.04 -0.35 -11.93
CA LEU A 57 12.04 -0.54 -10.88
C LEU A 57 10.80 0.31 -11.12
N LEU A 58 10.94 1.59 -11.53
CA LEU A 58 9.83 2.44 -11.95
C LEU A 58 9.04 1.84 -13.11
N ARG A 59 9.73 1.32 -14.13
CA ARG A 59 9.08 0.65 -15.28
C ARG A 59 8.36 -0.64 -14.85
N MET A 60 8.96 -1.42 -13.96
CA MET A 60 8.30 -2.62 -13.40
C MET A 60 7.06 -2.22 -12.58
N GLY A 61 7.14 -1.16 -11.78
CA GLY A 61 5.98 -0.60 -11.08
C GLY A 61 4.86 -0.18 -12.01
N ALA A 62 5.18 0.56 -13.08
CA ALA A 62 4.21 0.97 -14.08
C ALA A 62 3.60 -0.21 -14.85
N MET A 63 4.43 -1.19 -15.27
CA MET A 63 3.92 -2.41 -15.93
C MET A 63 3.02 -3.22 -15.00
N GLY A 64 3.45 -3.42 -13.75
CA GLY A 64 2.66 -4.14 -12.74
C GLY A 64 1.33 -3.45 -12.46
N LEU A 65 1.32 -2.11 -12.33
CA LEU A 65 0.10 -1.33 -12.14
C LEU A 65 -0.84 -1.47 -13.35
N ALA A 66 -0.34 -1.31 -14.57
CA ALA A 66 -1.15 -1.47 -15.79
C ALA A 66 -1.76 -2.87 -15.87
N THR A 67 -0.97 -3.92 -15.61
CA THR A 67 -1.44 -5.31 -15.64
C THR A 67 -2.48 -5.56 -14.54
N ALA A 68 -2.22 -5.11 -13.31
CA ALA A 68 -3.16 -5.27 -12.20
C ALA A 68 -4.51 -4.58 -12.48
N GLN A 69 -4.47 -3.38 -13.08
CA GLN A 69 -5.68 -2.63 -13.39
C GLN A 69 -6.51 -3.25 -14.50
N ILE A 70 -5.91 -3.68 -15.60
CA ILE A 70 -6.67 -4.33 -16.66
C ILE A 70 -7.33 -5.63 -16.15
N LEU A 71 -6.60 -6.42 -15.37
CA LEU A 71 -7.13 -7.64 -14.78
C LEU A 71 -8.27 -7.35 -13.77
N PHE A 72 -8.11 -6.30 -12.95
CA PHE A 72 -9.12 -5.89 -11.98
C PHE A 72 -10.40 -5.44 -12.67
N VAL A 73 -10.30 -4.55 -13.68
CA VAL A 73 -11.45 -4.06 -14.44
C VAL A 73 -12.16 -5.21 -15.16
N VAL A 74 -11.43 -6.12 -15.79
CA VAL A 74 -12.00 -7.29 -16.47
C VAL A 74 -12.72 -8.19 -15.46
N LEU A 75 -12.10 -8.48 -14.32
CA LEU A 75 -12.66 -9.36 -13.31
C LEU A 75 -13.93 -8.78 -12.69
N ASP A 76 -13.92 -7.50 -12.30
CA ASP A 76 -15.07 -6.81 -11.71
C ASP A 76 -16.22 -6.67 -12.71
N THR A 77 -15.90 -6.33 -13.97
CA THR A 77 -16.91 -6.25 -15.04
C THR A 77 -17.58 -7.62 -15.25
N ALA A 78 -16.78 -8.70 -15.36
CA ALA A 78 -17.31 -10.04 -15.53
C ALA A 78 -18.17 -10.48 -14.35
N MET A 79 -17.77 -10.12 -13.11
CA MET A 79 -18.54 -10.41 -11.91
C MET A 79 -19.89 -9.68 -11.90
N LEU A 80 -19.89 -8.37 -12.18
CA LEU A 80 -21.11 -7.56 -12.23
C LEU A 80 -22.05 -8.04 -13.33
N MET A 81 -21.56 -8.33 -14.54
CA MET A 81 -22.38 -8.88 -15.62
C MET A 81 -23.01 -10.21 -15.23
N SER A 82 -22.28 -11.08 -14.54
CA SER A 82 -22.77 -12.41 -14.13
C SER A 82 -23.81 -12.38 -13.01
N THR A 83 -23.76 -11.34 -12.15
CA THR A 83 -24.63 -11.24 -10.96
C THR A 83 -25.81 -10.28 -11.12
N SER A 84 -25.62 -9.18 -11.87
CA SER A 84 -26.65 -8.15 -12.05
C SER A 84 -27.37 -8.21 -13.39
N GLY A 85 -26.85 -8.98 -14.35
CA GLY A 85 -27.39 -9.03 -15.72
C GLY A 85 -27.14 -7.75 -16.54
N LEU A 86 -26.33 -6.80 -16.02
CA LEU A 86 -25.99 -5.57 -16.72
C LEU A 86 -25.03 -5.86 -17.90
N GLY A 87 -25.18 -5.11 -18.99
CA GLY A 87 -24.28 -5.17 -20.12
C GLY A 87 -23.03 -4.30 -19.90
N VAL A 88 -21.98 -4.51 -20.73
CA VAL A 88 -20.77 -3.67 -20.70
C VAL A 88 -21.11 -2.18 -20.91
N ALA A 89 -22.14 -1.90 -21.76
CA ALA A 89 -22.62 -0.54 -22.02
C ALA A 89 -23.18 0.18 -20.79
N ASP A 90 -23.61 -0.57 -19.76
CA ASP A 90 -24.12 0.01 -18.52
C ASP A 90 -23.00 0.26 -17.49
N LEU A 91 -21.88 -0.44 -17.65
CA LEU A 91 -20.78 -0.46 -16.68
C LEU A 91 -19.63 0.50 -17.03
N TYR A 92 -19.51 0.99 -18.27
CA TYR A 92 -18.39 1.83 -18.68
C TYR A 92 -18.37 3.22 -17.99
N THR A 93 -19.49 3.67 -17.43
CA THR A 93 -19.60 4.91 -16.63
C THR A 93 -19.35 4.71 -15.15
N ALA A 94 -19.21 3.46 -14.69
CA ALA A 94 -19.02 3.15 -13.29
C ALA A 94 -17.64 3.65 -12.79
N ASN A 95 -17.61 4.12 -11.54
CA ASN A 95 -16.39 4.71 -10.95
C ASN A 95 -15.17 3.76 -11.00
N TYR A 96 -15.37 2.46 -10.75
CA TYR A 96 -14.28 1.49 -10.79
C TYR A 96 -13.67 1.35 -12.19
N PHE A 97 -14.51 1.43 -13.24
CA PHE A 97 -14.10 1.32 -14.63
C PHE A 97 -13.29 2.55 -15.04
N LEU A 98 -13.83 3.74 -14.80
CA LEU A 98 -13.18 5.02 -15.14
C LEU A 98 -11.89 5.22 -14.37
N ALA A 99 -11.86 4.93 -13.07
CA ALA A 99 -10.67 5.01 -12.27
C ALA A 99 -9.61 3.98 -12.70
N GLY A 100 -10.04 2.75 -13.01
CA GLY A 100 -9.17 1.71 -13.55
C GLY A 100 -8.55 2.10 -14.88
N LEU A 101 -9.34 2.68 -15.78
CA LEU A 101 -8.85 3.20 -17.06
C LEU A 101 -7.86 4.36 -16.86
N LEU A 102 -8.11 5.25 -15.91
CA LEU A 102 -7.21 6.35 -15.58
C LEU A 102 -5.87 5.83 -15.04
N LEU A 103 -5.87 4.88 -14.10
CA LEU A 103 -4.66 4.26 -13.56
C LEU A 103 -3.86 3.53 -14.66
N PHE A 104 -4.55 2.74 -15.48
CA PHE A 104 -3.95 2.05 -16.61
C PHE A 104 -3.30 3.04 -17.58
N SER A 105 -4.03 4.07 -17.99
CA SER A 105 -3.55 5.08 -18.95
C SER A 105 -2.34 5.84 -18.38
N CYS A 106 -2.39 6.26 -17.13
CA CYS A 106 -1.26 6.92 -16.46
C CYS A 106 -0.02 6.01 -16.42
N ALA A 107 -0.18 4.74 -16.08
CA ALA A 107 0.91 3.79 -16.05
C ALA A 107 1.53 3.56 -17.42
N VAL A 108 0.72 3.40 -18.46
CA VAL A 108 1.17 3.22 -19.86
C VAL A 108 1.87 4.47 -20.37
N ILE A 109 1.28 5.66 -20.18
CA ILE A 109 1.89 6.93 -20.61
C ILE A 109 3.22 7.13 -19.88
N PHE A 110 3.29 6.89 -18.55
CA PHE A 110 4.54 6.95 -17.81
C PHE A 110 5.60 5.99 -18.39
N LEU A 111 5.21 4.75 -18.70
CA LEU A 111 6.10 3.76 -19.29
C LEU A 111 6.63 4.23 -20.66
N LEU A 112 5.78 4.81 -21.49
CA LEU A 112 6.16 5.37 -22.79
C LEU A 112 7.13 6.55 -22.63
N THR A 113 6.85 7.51 -21.73
CA THR A 113 7.73 8.65 -21.48
C THR A 113 9.13 8.21 -21.06
N THR A 114 9.22 7.18 -20.20
CA THR A 114 10.51 6.65 -19.76
C THR A 114 11.25 5.85 -20.83
N ARG A 115 10.54 5.21 -21.77
CA ARG A 115 11.14 4.46 -22.89
C ARG A 115 11.63 5.39 -24.00
N LEU A 116 10.88 6.44 -24.29
CA LEU A 116 11.24 7.45 -25.29
C LEU A 116 12.34 8.40 -24.84
N GLY A 117 12.82 8.26 -23.59
CA GLY A 117 13.92 9.08 -23.08
C GLY A 117 13.56 10.54 -22.91
N LEU A 118 12.26 10.86 -22.71
CA LEU A 118 11.82 12.24 -22.52
C LEU A 118 12.47 12.82 -21.25
N PRO A 119 13.18 13.96 -21.35
CA PRO A 119 14.30 14.28 -20.49
C PRO A 119 13.95 14.90 -19.13
N GLN A 120 12.71 15.26 -18.88
CA GLN A 120 12.39 16.03 -17.67
C GLN A 120 11.82 15.17 -16.55
N LYS A 121 12.69 14.71 -15.64
CA LYS A 121 12.26 14.01 -14.41
C LYS A 121 11.20 14.78 -13.62
N ALA A 122 11.28 16.12 -13.58
CA ALA A 122 10.29 16.96 -12.91
C ALA A 122 8.88 16.77 -13.50
N ALA A 123 8.74 16.49 -14.80
CA ALA A 123 7.46 16.21 -15.43
C ALA A 123 6.80 14.92 -14.91
N TRP A 124 7.57 13.99 -14.33
CA TRP A 124 7.00 12.78 -13.72
C TRP A 124 6.10 13.08 -12.54
N LEU A 125 6.30 14.21 -11.84
CA LEU A 125 5.43 14.62 -10.73
C LEU A 125 3.98 14.85 -11.18
N PHE A 126 3.74 15.18 -12.44
CA PHE A 126 2.38 15.32 -12.98
C PHE A 126 1.57 14.02 -12.95
N PHE A 127 2.23 12.86 -12.88
CA PHE A 127 1.55 11.57 -12.75
C PHE A 127 1.04 11.30 -11.34
N VAL A 128 1.61 11.94 -10.30
CA VAL A 128 1.24 11.66 -8.90
C VAL A 128 -0.21 12.03 -8.62
N ALA A 129 -0.66 13.20 -9.08
CA ALA A 129 -2.03 13.66 -8.81
C ALA A 129 -3.11 12.76 -9.43
N PRO A 130 -3.08 12.40 -10.73
CA PRO A 130 -4.11 11.53 -11.31
C PRO A 130 -4.04 10.09 -10.77
N LEU A 131 -2.85 9.55 -10.44
CA LEU A 131 -2.72 8.25 -9.79
C LEU A 131 -3.41 8.26 -8.40
N MET A 132 -3.10 9.27 -7.59
CA MET A 132 -3.74 9.46 -6.28
C MET A 132 -5.25 9.68 -6.38
N PHE A 133 -5.69 10.50 -7.33
CA PHE A 133 -7.12 10.75 -7.53
C PHE A 133 -7.87 9.47 -7.86
N ALA A 134 -7.37 8.66 -8.79
CA ALA A 134 -8.03 7.44 -9.22
C ALA A 134 -8.14 6.40 -8.08
N THR A 135 -7.08 6.25 -7.27
CA THR A 135 -7.11 5.31 -6.13
C THR A 135 -8.04 5.78 -5.00
N VAL A 136 -8.10 7.09 -4.73
CA VAL A 136 -9.03 7.66 -3.75
C VAL A 136 -10.47 7.56 -4.22
N TRP A 137 -10.72 7.78 -5.52
CA TRP A 137 -12.08 7.74 -6.10
C TRP A 137 -12.76 6.38 -5.96
N THR A 138 -11.99 5.29 -5.87
CA THR A 138 -12.50 3.93 -5.63
C THR A 138 -12.49 3.51 -4.16
N SER A 139 -12.26 4.44 -3.23
CA SER A 139 -12.21 4.15 -1.80
C SER A 139 -13.60 4.18 -1.13
N HIS A 140 -13.71 3.58 0.06
CA HIS A 140 -14.94 3.68 0.88
C HIS A 140 -15.32 5.13 1.20
N GLY A 141 -14.35 6.05 1.32
CA GLY A 141 -14.61 7.47 1.53
C GLY A 141 -15.38 8.11 0.38
N ALA A 142 -15.10 7.68 -0.85
CA ALA A 142 -15.78 8.19 -2.04
C ALA A 142 -17.22 7.67 -2.19
N SER A 143 -17.56 6.53 -1.60
CA SER A 143 -18.90 5.95 -1.65
C SER A 143 -19.82 6.41 -0.52
N ARG A 144 -19.34 7.19 0.45
CA ARG A 144 -20.13 7.75 1.54
C ARG A 144 -20.86 9.00 1.09
N LEU A 145 -22.14 9.12 1.47
CA LEU A 145 -22.95 10.34 1.22
C LEU A 145 -22.62 11.43 2.25
N GLU A 146 -22.38 11.02 3.50
CA GLU A 146 -22.00 11.95 4.57
C GLU A 146 -20.48 12.05 4.69
N HIS A 147 -19.99 13.28 4.87
CA HIS A 147 -18.56 13.56 5.04
C HIS A 147 -17.65 13.04 3.91
N GLN A 148 -18.19 12.90 2.68
CA GLN A 148 -17.46 12.35 1.54
C GLN A 148 -16.11 13.05 1.31
N LEU A 149 -16.11 14.38 1.16
CA LEU A 149 -14.90 15.14 0.86
C LEU A 149 -13.83 15.03 1.96
N PRO A 150 -14.13 15.22 3.27
CA PRO A 150 -13.16 14.97 4.33
C PRO A 150 -12.59 13.55 4.33
N LEU A 151 -13.42 12.53 4.12
CA LEU A 151 -12.97 11.13 4.08
C LEU A 151 -12.09 10.85 2.86
N MET A 152 -12.40 11.41 1.70
CA MET A 152 -11.54 11.31 0.51
C MET A 152 -10.20 11.99 0.74
N LEU A 153 -10.16 13.17 1.37
CA LEU A 153 -8.91 13.88 1.69
C LEU A 153 -8.07 13.09 2.70
N LEU A 154 -8.67 12.54 3.76
CA LEU A 154 -7.98 11.68 4.73
C LEU A 154 -7.44 10.41 4.07
N THR A 155 -8.23 9.78 3.20
CA THR A 155 -7.80 8.61 2.44
C THR A 155 -6.63 8.95 1.52
N GLY A 156 -6.71 10.08 0.81
CA GLY A 156 -5.63 10.56 -0.06
C GLY A 156 -4.35 10.86 0.71
N LEU A 157 -4.45 11.57 1.84
CA LEU A 157 -3.32 11.82 2.71
C LEU A 157 -2.68 10.53 3.22
N HIS A 158 -3.49 9.58 3.68
CA HIS A 158 -3.04 8.29 4.18
C HIS A 158 -2.33 7.47 3.09
N GLN A 159 -2.91 7.39 1.89
CA GLN A 159 -2.34 6.66 0.75
C GLN A 159 -1.06 7.31 0.25
N LEU A 160 -1.03 8.65 0.11
CA LEU A 160 0.16 9.38 -0.29
C LEU A 160 1.30 9.16 0.71
N ALA A 161 1.01 9.28 1.99
CA ALA A 161 1.98 9.06 3.06
C ALA A 161 2.54 7.62 3.01
N ALA A 162 1.68 6.61 2.81
CA ALA A 162 2.11 5.22 2.62
C ALA A 162 2.99 5.05 1.37
N ALA A 163 2.61 5.66 0.25
CA ALA A 163 3.37 5.60 -0.99
C ALA A 163 4.76 6.27 -0.86
N LEU A 164 4.85 7.42 -0.20
CA LEU A 164 6.12 8.10 0.04
C LEU A 164 7.04 7.30 0.95
N TRP A 165 6.51 6.73 2.02
CA TRP A 165 7.29 5.95 2.98
C TRP A 165 7.58 4.55 2.44
N ILE A 166 6.59 3.68 2.29
CA ILE A 166 6.78 2.28 1.88
C ILE A 166 7.27 2.18 0.43
N GLY A 167 6.64 2.96 -0.48
CA GLY A 167 7.00 2.94 -1.90
C GLY A 167 8.34 3.59 -2.23
N GLY A 168 8.82 4.52 -1.40
CA GLY A 168 10.14 5.15 -1.55
C GLY A 168 11.29 4.30 -1.03
N MET A 169 11.02 3.38 -0.09
CA MET A 169 12.02 2.56 0.60
C MET A 169 12.85 1.65 -0.33
N PRO A 170 12.27 0.97 -1.35
CA PRO A 170 13.04 0.21 -2.31
C PRO A 170 14.07 1.04 -3.07
N TYR A 171 13.78 2.31 -3.34
CA TYR A 171 14.73 3.22 -4.02
C TYR A 171 15.85 3.68 -3.10
N LEU A 172 15.56 3.89 -1.81
CA LEU A 172 16.58 4.11 -0.80
C LEU A 172 17.52 2.90 -0.72
N TRP A 173 16.97 1.71 -0.62
CA TRP A 173 17.75 0.46 -0.61
C TRP A 173 18.61 0.30 -1.86
N LEU A 174 18.06 0.59 -3.06
CA LEU A 174 18.82 0.59 -4.30
C LEU A 174 19.96 1.60 -4.30
N LEU A 175 19.78 2.79 -3.73
CA LEU A 175 20.82 3.79 -3.62
C LEU A 175 21.95 3.31 -2.73
N ILE A 176 21.63 2.77 -1.55
CA ILE A 176 22.60 2.24 -0.59
C ILE A 176 23.37 1.05 -1.19
N SER A 177 22.68 0.10 -1.83
CA SER A 177 23.27 -1.08 -2.45
C SER A 177 24.09 -0.78 -3.71
N SER A 178 23.94 0.41 -4.28
CA SER A 178 24.71 0.85 -5.46
C SER A 178 26.08 1.44 -5.10
N ARG A 179 26.39 1.64 -3.80
CA ARG A 179 27.70 2.11 -3.35
C ARG A 179 28.76 1.03 -3.54
N ALA A 180 29.96 1.44 -3.96
CA ALA A 180 31.09 0.53 -4.02
C ALA A 180 31.58 0.21 -2.60
N SER A 181 31.87 -1.06 -2.31
CA SER A 181 32.37 -1.51 -1.00
C SER A 181 33.72 -0.90 -0.60
N ASP A 182 34.45 -0.32 -1.55
CA ASP A 182 35.85 0.12 -1.39
C ASP A 182 36.04 1.65 -1.45
N SER A 183 34.94 2.42 -1.62
CA SER A 183 35.08 3.88 -1.66
C SER A 183 35.19 4.45 -0.24
N ARG A 184 36.41 4.69 0.22
CA ARG A 184 36.70 5.50 1.41
C ARG A 184 36.31 6.97 1.23
N VAL A 185 35.93 7.38 0.03
CA VAL A 185 35.39 8.71 -0.25
C VAL A 185 33.95 8.71 0.24
N GLU A 186 33.69 9.48 1.27
CA GLU A 186 32.34 9.77 1.76
C GLU A 186 31.49 10.25 0.59
N ASP A 187 30.52 9.46 0.23
CA ASP A 187 29.56 9.83 -0.81
C ASP A 187 28.54 10.77 -0.16
N ASN A 188 28.99 12.02 0.11
CA ASN A 188 28.21 13.06 0.78
C ASN A 188 26.83 13.25 0.17
N GLU A 189 26.69 12.98 -1.13
CA GLU A 189 25.42 13.11 -1.83
C GLU A 189 24.48 11.95 -1.51
N ALA A 190 25.00 10.73 -1.37
CA ALA A 190 24.18 9.59 -0.93
C ALA A 190 23.72 9.79 0.53
N VAL A 191 24.59 10.29 1.40
CA VAL A 191 24.23 10.64 2.79
C VAL A 191 23.13 11.70 2.83
N ARG A 192 23.25 12.76 2.02
CA ARG A 192 22.19 13.79 1.92
C ARG A 192 20.87 13.21 1.43
N ALA A 193 20.90 12.28 0.47
CA ALA A 193 19.67 11.60 0.00
C ALA A 193 19.04 10.76 1.11
N VAL A 194 19.83 10.01 1.89
CA VAL A 194 19.35 9.26 3.05
C VAL A 194 18.70 10.17 4.08
N GLN A 195 19.33 11.31 4.41
CA GLN A 195 18.78 12.29 5.36
C GLN A 195 17.46 12.90 4.89
N ARG A 196 17.38 13.30 3.61
CA ARG A 196 16.15 13.85 3.01
C ARG A 196 15.04 12.81 3.01
N TYR A 197 15.35 11.57 2.64
CA TYR A 197 14.39 10.48 2.69
C TYR A 197 13.91 10.22 4.12
N SER A 198 14.81 10.18 5.10
CA SER A 198 14.47 9.97 6.50
C SER A 198 13.53 11.06 7.03
N ALA A 199 13.78 12.33 6.71
CA ALA A 199 12.90 13.45 7.07
C ALA A 199 11.51 13.31 6.42
N MET A 200 11.46 12.97 5.12
CA MET A 200 10.22 12.70 4.40
C MET A 200 9.46 11.50 5.01
N ALA A 201 10.15 10.42 5.33
CA ALA A 201 9.56 9.22 5.92
C ALA A 201 8.93 9.53 7.30
N VAL A 202 9.61 10.29 8.15
CA VAL A 202 9.06 10.71 9.45
C VAL A 202 7.79 11.54 9.27
N ALA A 203 7.81 12.54 8.38
CA ALA A 203 6.62 13.35 8.08
C ALA A 203 5.48 12.50 7.52
N SER A 204 5.79 11.57 6.62
CA SER A 204 4.83 10.62 6.05
C SER A 204 4.22 9.70 7.12
N VAL A 205 5.02 9.16 8.04
CA VAL A 205 4.53 8.32 9.14
C VAL A 205 3.57 9.09 10.04
N ILE A 206 3.91 10.33 10.40
CA ILE A 206 3.03 11.19 11.22
C ILE A 206 1.69 11.42 10.51
N ALA A 207 1.74 11.79 9.23
CA ALA A 207 0.54 12.00 8.42
C ALA A 207 -0.30 10.73 8.26
N LEU A 208 0.35 9.58 8.02
CA LEU A 208 -0.28 8.26 7.89
C LEU A 208 -1.01 7.85 9.17
N VAL A 209 -0.35 8.00 10.32
CA VAL A 209 -0.95 7.66 11.62
C VAL A 209 -2.11 8.59 11.94
N ALA A 210 -1.94 9.90 11.78
CA ALA A 210 -2.98 10.88 12.04
C ALA A 210 -4.24 10.64 11.17
N ALA A 211 -4.05 10.50 9.85
CA ALA A 211 -5.15 10.20 8.93
C ALA A 211 -5.78 8.82 9.20
N GLY A 212 -4.95 7.80 9.52
CA GLY A 212 -5.41 6.46 9.85
C GLY A 212 -6.26 6.40 11.12
N VAL A 213 -5.86 7.11 12.18
CA VAL A 213 -6.62 7.21 13.43
C VAL A 213 -7.95 7.93 13.19
N ALA A 214 -7.95 9.06 12.45
CA ALA A 214 -9.16 9.78 12.12
C ALA A 214 -10.16 8.91 11.33
N MET A 215 -9.68 8.18 10.32
CA MET A 215 -10.53 7.24 9.56
C MET A 215 -11.01 6.08 10.42
N ALA A 216 -10.15 5.49 11.26
CA ALA A 216 -10.51 4.41 12.17
C ALA A 216 -11.65 4.84 13.10
N TRP A 217 -11.59 6.06 13.64
CA TRP A 217 -12.66 6.61 14.48
C TRP A 217 -13.99 6.68 13.73
N VAL A 218 -14.00 7.16 12.48
CA VAL A 218 -15.24 7.28 11.68
C VAL A 218 -15.80 5.91 11.30
N TYR A 219 -14.93 4.93 10.97
CA TYR A 219 -15.37 3.62 10.47
C TYR A 219 -15.68 2.59 11.56
N THR A 220 -15.22 2.79 12.80
CA THR A 220 -15.47 1.83 13.89
C THR A 220 -16.48 2.35 14.92
N GLN A 221 -16.40 3.63 15.31
CA GLN A 221 -17.26 4.33 16.28
C GLN A 221 -17.39 3.68 17.65
N SER A 222 -16.92 2.45 17.87
CA SER A 222 -16.98 1.76 19.17
C SER A 222 -15.83 0.75 19.33
N TRP A 223 -15.41 0.54 20.56
CA TRP A 223 -14.42 -0.48 20.88
C TRP A 223 -14.88 -1.90 20.55
N SER A 224 -16.17 -2.19 20.73
CA SER A 224 -16.74 -3.48 20.38
C SER A 224 -16.65 -3.80 18.90
N ALA A 225 -16.65 -2.79 18.03
CA ALA A 225 -16.45 -2.96 16.60
C ALA A 225 -15.06 -3.44 16.21
N LEU A 226 -14.02 -3.12 17.02
CA LEU A 226 -12.65 -3.55 16.75
C LEU A 226 -12.46 -5.07 16.93
N TYR A 227 -13.09 -5.68 17.92
CA TYR A 227 -12.96 -7.11 18.16
C TYR A 227 -14.16 -7.93 17.67
N GLY A 228 -15.32 -7.30 17.52
CA GLY A 228 -16.57 -7.97 17.16
C GLY A 228 -16.87 -8.03 15.67
N THR A 229 -16.02 -7.46 14.79
CA THR A 229 -16.24 -7.48 13.34
C THR A 229 -14.96 -7.93 12.61
N ALA A 230 -15.13 -8.54 11.42
CA ALA A 230 -13.99 -8.91 10.57
C ALA A 230 -13.17 -7.67 10.17
N TYR A 231 -13.82 -6.56 9.87
CA TYR A 231 -13.18 -5.27 9.60
C TYR A 231 -12.27 -4.82 10.75
N GLY A 232 -12.79 -4.85 11.98
CA GLY A 232 -12.05 -4.44 13.17
C GLY A 232 -10.85 -5.35 13.45
N MET A 233 -10.98 -6.66 13.27
CA MET A 233 -9.88 -7.63 13.43
C MET A 233 -8.75 -7.38 12.44
N VAL A 234 -9.05 -7.12 11.17
CA VAL A 234 -8.04 -6.78 10.15
C VAL A 234 -7.40 -5.42 10.45
N LEU A 235 -8.19 -4.44 10.89
CA LEU A 235 -7.67 -3.13 11.31
C LEU A 235 -6.71 -3.25 12.50
N ALA A 236 -7.05 -4.06 13.51
CA ALA A 236 -6.18 -4.33 14.67
C ALA A 236 -4.88 -5.02 14.24
N ALA A 237 -4.95 -6.07 13.41
CA ALA A 237 -3.77 -6.75 12.88
C ALA A 237 -2.86 -5.81 12.10
N LYS A 238 -3.42 -4.98 11.21
CA LYS A 238 -2.70 -3.93 10.47
C LYS A 238 -2.03 -2.93 11.42
N SER A 239 -2.71 -2.53 12.48
CA SER A 239 -2.18 -1.57 13.48
C SER A 239 -1.01 -2.17 14.25
N ILE A 240 -1.06 -3.45 14.63
CA ILE A 240 0.04 -4.16 15.29
C ILE A 240 1.26 -4.24 14.35
N MET A 241 1.06 -4.64 13.08
CA MET A 241 2.14 -4.67 12.10
C MET A 241 2.77 -3.28 11.91
N LEU A 242 1.96 -2.22 11.88
CA LEU A 242 2.43 -0.85 11.79
C LEU A 242 3.33 -0.50 12.99
N VAL A 243 2.92 -0.85 14.22
CA VAL A 243 3.74 -0.61 15.42
C VAL A 243 5.10 -1.32 15.31
N VAL A 244 5.12 -2.57 14.84
CA VAL A 244 6.38 -3.32 14.64
C VAL A 244 7.30 -2.60 13.66
N VAL A 245 6.78 -2.16 12.51
CA VAL A 245 7.59 -1.42 11.52
C VAL A 245 8.05 -0.08 12.07
N LEU A 246 7.21 0.62 12.85
CA LEU A 246 7.59 1.89 13.47
C LEU A 246 8.72 1.72 14.48
N VAL A 247 8.73 0.64 15.26
CA VAL A 247 9.83 0.31 16.18
C VAL A 247 11.12 0.05 15.40
N LEU A 248 11.06 -0.70 14.30
CA LEU A 248 12.21 -0.93 13.43
C LEU A 248 12.72 0.38 12.82
N GLY A 249 11.82 1.18 12.24
CA GLY A 249 12.15 2.48 11.64
C GLY A 249 12.71 3.49 12.64
N ALA A 250 12.15 3.54 13.86
CA ALA A 250 12.67 4.37 14.94
C ALA A 250 14.09 3.94 15.35
N SER A 251 14.35 2.63 15.43
CA SER A 251 15.69 2.09 15.70
C SER A 251 16.68 2.52 14.63
N ASN A 252 16.31 2.45 13.35
CA ASN A 252 17.11 2.95 12.23
C ASN A 252 17.37 4.46 12.33
N PHE A 253 16.33 5.24 12.62
CA PHE A 253 16.46 6.69 12.75
C PHE A 253 17.41 7.09 13.88
N LEU A 254 17.33 6.43 15.05
CA LEU A 254 18.20 6.68 16.18
C LEU A 254 19.65 6.29 15.88
N LEU A 255 19.87 5.18 15.16
CA LEU A 255 21.20 4.77 14.70
C LEU A 255 21.82 5.80 13.74
N ILE A 256 21.04 6.38 12.84
CA ILE A 256 21.50 7.43 11.91
C ILE A 256 21.85 8.72 12.69
N ARG A 257 21.05 9.09 13.68
CA ARG A 257 21.22 10.35 14.43
C ARG A 257 22.38 10.30 15.43
N GLY A 258 22.65 9.12 15.99
CA GLY A 258 23.67 8.93 17.05
C GLY A 258 25.11 8.75 16.55
N GLN A 259 25.31 8.57 15.26
CA GLN A 259 26.65 8.29 14.71
C GLN A 259 27.23 9.49 13.97
N ARG A 260 28.46 9.87 14.34
CA ARG A 260 29.32 10.68 13.46
C ARG A 260 29.56 9.85 12.19
N PHE A 261 29.25 10.40 11.02
CA PHE A 261 29.14 9.77 9.70
C PHE A 261 30.40 9.06 9.16
N ASN A 262 31.38 8.74 9.97
CA ASN A 262 32.73 8.29 9.58
C ASN A 262 32.93 6.76 9.53
N SER A 263 31.90 5.92 9.60
CA SER A 263 32.11 4.47 9.54
C SER A 263 31.11 3.75 8.63
N SER A 264 31.61 2.97 7.68
CA SER A 264 30.83 2.18 6.70
C SER A 264 29.85 1.12 7.26
N PRO A 265 29.97 0.61 8.52
CA PRO A 265 29.07 -0.42 9.03
C PRO A 265 27.60 -0.01 9.21
N TRP A 266 27.31 1.27 9.45
CA TRP A 266 25.93 1.72 9.69
C TRP A 266 25.05 1.67 8.44
N LEU A 267 25.62 1.94 7.25
CA LEU A 267 24.87 1.86 5.99
C LEU A 267 24.46 0.43 5.63
N LEU A 268 25.29 -0.55 5.94
CA LEU A 268 24.95 -1.97 5.76
C LEU A 268 23.77 -2.37 6.67
N ARG A 269 23.78 -1.90 7.92
CA ARG A 269 22.65 -2.15 8.85
C ARG A 269 21.37 -1.50 8.36
N ILE A 270 21.39 -0.25 7.89
CA ILE A 270 20.21 0.39 7.29
C ILE A 270 19.69 -0.44 6.11
N GLY A 271 20.59 -0.97 5.26
CA GLY A 271 20.19 -1.85 4.15
C GLY A 271 19.40 -3.07 4.63
N GLN A 272 19.89 -3.79 5.64
CA GLN A 272 19.25 -4.99 6.21
C GLN A 272 17.90 -4.68 6.86
N PHE A 273 17.80 -3.60 7.64
CA PHE A 273 16.55 -3.17 8.25
C PHE A 273 15.54 -2.71 7.20
N SER A 274 15.99 -2.02 6.15
CA SER A 274 15.12 -1.60 5.04
C SER A 274 14.51 -2.81 4.30
N GLU A 275 15.22 -3.93 4.17
CA GLU A 275 14.67 -5.16 3.61
C GLU A 275 13.53 -5.71 4.46
N ALA A 276 13.69 -5.76 5.79
CA ALA A 276 12.64 -6.19 6.71
C ALA A 276 11.45 -5.23 6.68
N GLU A 277 11.69 -3.93 6.70
CA GLU A 277 10.64 -2.90 6.61
C GLU A 277 9.86 -3.00 5.30
N ILE A 278 10.52 -3.24 4.16
CA ILE A 278 9.89 -3.47 2.86
C ILE A 278 8.96 -4.70 2.93
N GLY A 279 9.43 -5.82 3.47
CA GLY A 279 8.65 -7.04 3.58
C GLY A 279 7.38 -6.86 4.43
N ILE A 280 7.52 -6.25 5.61
CA ILE A 280 6.38 -5.96 6.48
C ILE A 280 5.45 -4.90 5.83
N GLY A 281 6.02 -3.90 5.16
CA GLY A 281 5.26 -2.88 4.42
C GLY A 281 4.34 -3.50 3.35
N PHE A 282 4.83 -4.47 2.58
CA PHE A 282 4.00 -5.22 1.63
C PHE A 282 2.90 -6.04 2.32
N THR A 283 3.18 -6.63 3.48
CA THR A 283 2.17 -7.34 4.27
C THR A 283 1.07 -6.39 4.77
N ILE A 284 1.45 -5.17 5.18
CA ILE A 284 0.49 -4.12 5.56
C ILE A 284 -0.38 -3.70 4.36
N ILE A 285 0.18 -3.60 3.16
CA ILE A 285 -0.57 -3.30 1.94
C ILE A 285 -1.58 -4.42 1.63
N LEU A 286 -1.20 -5.69 1.78
CA LEU A 286 -2.11 -6.83 1.60
C LEU A 286 -3.26 -6.79 2.63
N ALA A 287 -2.95 -6.53 3.90
CA ALA A 287 -3.96 -6.34 4.94
C ALA A 287 -4.87 -5.12 4.64
N ALA A 288 -4.32 -4.03 4.10
CA ALA A 288 -5.12 -2.88 3.68
C ALA A 288 -6.07 -3.23 2.52
N ALA A 289 -5.61 -3.99 1.53
CA ALA A 289 -6.46 -4.45 0.43
C ALA A 289 -7.58 -5.38 0.91
N SER A 290 -7.29 -6.27 1.85
CA SER A 290 -8.32 -7.12 2.50
C SER A 290 -9.36 -6.27 3.25
N LEU A 291 -8.93 -5.18 3.91
CA LEU A 291 -9.83 -4.27 4.61
C LEU A 291 -10.79 -3.56 3.63
N THR A 292 -10.30 -3.17 2.44
CA THR A 292 -11.15 -2.51 1.43
C THR A 292 -12.20 -3.42 0.80
N ALA A 293 -12.06 -4.73 0.95
CA ALA A 293 -13.05 -5.71 0.49
C ALA A 293 -14.16 -6.00 1.52
N GLN A 294 -14.06 -5.41 2.72
CA GLN A 294 -15.02 -5.63 3.81
C GLN A 294 -15.84 -4.37 4.08
N PRO A 295 -17.15 -4.50 4.43
CA PRO A 295 -17.93 -3.36 4.83
C PRO A 295 -17.35 -2.76 6.13
N PRO A 296 -17.35 -1.43 6.26
CA PRO A 296 -16.93 -0.77 7.50
C PRO A 296 -17.69 -1.27 8.72
N ALA A 297 -17.03 -1.33 9.87
CA ALA A 297 -17.62 -1.88 11.09
C ALA A 297 -18.84 -1.09 11.59
N VAL A 298 -18.94 0.20 11.25
CA VAL A 298 -20.09 1.04 11.57
C VAL A 298 -21.38 0.56 10.88
N ASP A 299 -21.27 -0.09 9.71
CA ASP A 299 -22.41 -0.60 8.95
C ASP A 299 -22.89 -1.98 9.46
N LEU A 300 -22.14 -2.62 10.37
CA LEU A 300 -22.40 -3.96 10.90
C LEU A 300 -22.83 -3.93 12.38
N VAL A 301 -23.85 -3.13 12.72
CA VAL A 301 -24.26 -2.94 14.13
C VAL A 301 -24.90 -4.21 14.72
N GLN A 302 -25.67 -4.95 13.93
CA GLN A 302 -26.45 -6.11 14.41
C GLN A 302 -25.68 -7.44 14.44
N ASN A 303 -24.54 -7.55 13.75
CA ASN A 303 -23.78 -8.80 13.58
C ASN A 303 -22.41 -8.77 14.30
N ARG A 304 -22.34 -8.10 15.44
CA ARG A 304 -21.09 -8.03 16.22
C ARG A 304 -20.99 -9.19 17.19
N LEU A 305 -19.84 -9.87 17.19
CA LEU A 305 -19.54 -10.90 18.18
C LEU A 305 -19.27 -10.25 19.53
N THR A 306 -19.78 -10.83 20.60
CA THR A 306 -19.50 -10.46 21.98
C THR A 306 -18.22 -11.14 22.50
N LEU A 307 -17.58 -10.58 23.52
CA LEU A 307 -16.38 -11.20 24.13
C LEU A 307 -16.63 -12.63 24.63
N PRO A 308 -17.78 -12.97 25.27
CA PRO A 308 -18.10 -14.34 25.65
C PRO A 308 -18.18 -15.28 24.45
N GLU A 309 -18.79 -14.86 23.34
CA GLU A 309 -18.86 -15.66 22.10
C GLU A 309 -17.47 -15.89 21.48
N ILE A 310 -16.63 -14.87 21.48
CA ILE A 310 -15.25 -14.99 21.00
C ILE A 310 -14.47 -15.97 21.89
N SER A 311 -14.54 -15.84 23.22
CA SER A 311 -13.86 -16.74 24.14
C SER A 311 -14.35 -18.17 24.00
N ALA A 312 -15.66 -18.37 23.85
CA ALA A 312 -16.24 -19.71 23.62
C ALA A 312 -15.73 -20.36 22.32
N ARG A 313 -15.59 -19.57 21.24
CA ARG A 313 -15.06 -20.06 19.96
C ARG A 313 -13.54 -20.31 19.99
N MET A 314 -12.80 -19.58 20.81
CA MET A 314 -11.34 -19.76 20.98
C MET A 314 -10.99 -20.86 21.99
N THR A 315 -11.95 -21.32 22.80
CA THR A 315 -11.70 -22.41 23.74
C THR A 315 -11.53 -23.72 22.98
N PRO A 316 -10.39 -24.43 23.10
CA PRO A 316 -10.19 -25.71 22.44
C PRO A 316 -11.25 -26.72 22.88
N GLN A 317 -12.01 -27.24 21.91
CA GLN A 317 -12.95 -28.29 22.16
C GLN A 317 -12.29 -29.63 21.79
N TRP A 318 -12.35 -30.60 22.71
CA TRP A 318 -11.89 -31.94 22.40
C TRP A 318 -12.78 -32.51 21.28
N PRO A 319 -12.19 -33.15 20.25
CA PRO A 319 -12.98 -33.80 19.21
C PRO A 319 -13.93 -34.82 19.83
N SER A 320 -15.23 -34.65 19.56
CA SER A 320 -16.22 -35.66 19.98
C SER A 320 -16.16 -36.83 19.01
N PHE A 321 -16.00 -38.03 19.55
CA PHE A 321 -16.03 -39.25 18.74
C PHE A 321 -17.47 -39.77 18.46
N SER A 322 -18.48 -38.95 18.85
CA SER A 322 -19.88 -39.26 18.58
C SER A 322 -20.33 -38.54 17.30
N THR A 323 -20.98 -39.27 16.40
CA THR A 323 -21.61 -38.67 15.23
C THR A 323 -22.82 -37.83 15.69
N PRO A 324 -22.88 -36.50 15.36
CA PRO A 324 -24.04 -35.69 15.72
C PRO A 324 -25.30 -36.28 15.09
N SER A 325 -26.41 -36.25 15.83
CA SER A 325 -27.69 -36.70 15.28
C SER A 325 -28.08 -35.81 14.08
N ILE A 326 -28.67 -36.37 13.05
CA ILE A 326 -29.11 -35.64 11.83
C ILE A 326 -30.01 -34.43 12.18
N ARG A 327 -30.74 -34.52 13.31
CA ARG A 327 -31.59 -33.41 13.82
C ARG A 327 -30.80 -32.24 14.42
N ALA A 328 -29.52 -32.44 14.72
CA ALA A 328 -28.64 -31.38 15.27
C ALA A 328 -27.85 -30.64 14.17
N LEU A 329 -27.96 -31.07 12.91
CA LEU A 329 -27.33 -30.36 11.80
C LEU A 329 -28.16 -29.13 11.43
N PRO A 330 -27.55 -27.97 11.20
CA PRO A 330 -28.27 -26.81 10.71
C PRO A 330 -28.89 -27.12 9.35
N PRO A 331 -30.08 -26.59 9.05
CA PRO A 331 -30.70 -26.74 7.72
C PRO A 331 -29.75 -26.14 6.68
N VAL A 332 -29.58 -26.84 5.56
CA VAL A 332 -28.76 -26.43 4.41
C VAL A 332 -29.36 -25.22 3.73
#